data_0142bfc4c58857f53bf48f1c838be602
#
_entry.id   0142bfc4c58857f53bf48f1c838be602
#
_cell.length_a   1.000
_cell.length_b   1.000
_cell.length_c   1.000
_cell.angle_alpha   90.00
_cell.angle_beta   90.00
_cell.angle_gamma   90.00
#
_symmetry.space_group_name_H-M   'P 1'
#
loop_
_entity.id
_entity.type
_entity.pdbx_description
1 polymer ?
#
loop_
_entity_poly.entity_id
_entity_poly.type
_entity_poly.pdbx_seq_one_letter_code
_entity_poly.pdbx_strand_id
1 'polypeptide(L)'
;QLRDFCYVDDVVNAIILLLIKKRALGEVFNVGSGKHVPVKFIINKISQIIKKGKPKFNKIPFRKKEIINLYPSIKKICRVLGWKPKTNLNQGLVKTINYYKTIRKK
;
A
#
# COMPACT_ATOMS: atom_id res chain seq x y z
N GLN A 1 2.98 -14.48 1.81
CA GLN A 1 1.83 -13.59 2.03
C GLN A 1 1.68 -12.62 0.86
N LEU A 2 0.47 -12.50 0.36
CA LEU A 2 0.13 -11.51 -0.66
C LEU A 2 -0.57 -10.32 -0.01
N ARG A 3 -0.12 -9.11 -0.32
CA ARG A 3 -0.70 -7.87 0.21
C ARG A 3 -0.73 -6.82 -0.89
N ASP A 4 -1.64 -5.88 -0.73
CA ASP A 4 -1.70 -4.68 -1.56
C ASP A 4 -1.00 -3.55 -0.81
N PHE A 5 0.00 -2.96 -1.45
CA PHE A 5 0.75 -1.83 -0.89
C PHE A 5 0.40 -0.58 -1.68
N CYS A 6 -0.29 0.33 -1.04
CA CYS A 6 -0.78 1.57 -1.66
C CYS A 6 -0.04 2.77 -1.07
N TYR A 7 0.44 3.65 -1.95
CA TYR A 7 1.14 4.85 -1.48
C TYR A 7 0.19 5.77 -0.73
N VAL A 8 0.70 6.39 0.34
CA VAL A 8 -0.12 7.18 1.27
C VAL A 8 -0.86 8.32 0.58
N ASP A 9 -0.26 9.01 -0.37
CA ASP A 9 -0.92 10.12 -1.06
C ASP A 9 -2.14 9.64 -1.87
N ASP A 10 -2.08 8.45 -2.44
CA ASP A 10 -3.21 7.87 -3.15
C ASP A 10 -4.36 7.56 -2.18
N VAL A 11 -4.04 7.07 -0.98
CA VAL A 11 -5.04 6.83 0.06
C VAL A 11 -5.66 8.16 0.53
N VAL A 12 -4.84 9.17 0.74
CA VAL A 12 -5.32 10.51 1.15
C VAL A 12 -6.27 11.08 0.10
N ASN A 13 -5.94 10.96 -1.17
CA ASN A 13 -6.81 11.41 -2.26
C ASN A 13 -8.15 10.67 -2.25
N ALA A 14 -8.15 9.37 -1.96
CA ALA A 14 -9.39 8.60 -1.82
C ALA A 14 -10.23 9.15 -0.66
N ILE A 15 -9.61 9.43 0.48
CA ILE A 15 -10.29 9.97 1.66
C ILE A 15 -10.93 11.33 1.32
N ILE A 16 -10.22 12.20 0.62
CA ILE A 16 -10.76 13.49 0.20
C ILE A 16 -12.00 13.31 -0.66
N LEU A 17 -11.96 12.39 -1.63
CA LEU A 17 -13.13 12.10 -2.47
C LEU A 17 -14.31 11.60 -1.65
N LEU A 18 -14.06 10.76 -0.63
CA LEU A 18 -15.10 10.26 0.27
C LEU A 18 -15.78 11.41 1.02
N LEU A 19 -15.04 12.44 1.36
CA LEU A 19 -15.56 13.59 2.10
C LEU A 19 -16.38 14.54 1.23
N ILE A 20 -16.05 14.68 -0.04
CA ILE A 20 -16.67 15.69 -0.91
C ILE A 20 -17.70 15.15 -1.88
N LYS A 21 -17.71 13.84 -2.18
CA LYS A 21 -18.64 13.27 -3.16
C LYS A 21 -19.90 12.77 -2.48
N LYS A 22 -21.07 13.27 -2.91
CA LYS A 22 -22.36 12.82 -2.37
C LYS A 22 -22.60 11.33 -2.59
N ARG A 23 -22.08 10.79 -3.69
CA ARG A 23 -22.21 9.37 -4.02
C ARG A 23 -21.51 8.44 -3.01
N ALA A 24 -20.65 8.99 -2.15
CA ALA A 24 -20.00 8.23 -1.11
C ALA A 24 -20.83 8.08 0.16
N LEU A 25 -21.88 8.87 0.33
CA LEU A 25 -22.69 8.86 1.55
C LEU A 25 -23.30 7.49 1.82
N GLY A 26 -23.10 6.99 3.05
CA GLY A 26 -23.64 5.70 3.47
C GLY A 26 -22.98 4.49 2.82
N GLU A 27 -21.93 4.68 2.07
CA GLU A 27 -21.23 3.61 1.35
C GLU A 27 -19.89 3.26 2.00
N VAL A 28 -19.48 2.01 1.80
CA VAL A 28 -18.16 1.51 2.23
C VAL A 28 -17.33 1.19 0.99
N PHE A 29 -16.10 1.65 0.96
CA PHE A 29 -15.18 1.41 -0.13
C PHE A 29 -13.88 0.80 0.35
N ASN A 30 -13.37 -0.17 -0.38
CA ASN A 30 -12.00 -0.65 -0.21
C ASN A 30 -11.07 0.25 -1.02
N VAL A 31 -9.91 0.54 -0.46
CA VAL A 31 -8.88 1.38 -1.09
C VAL A 31 -7.57 0.59 -1.15
N GLY A 32 -6.90 0.63 -2.27
CA GLY A 32 -5.63 -0.03 -2.47
C GLY A 32 -5.03 0.32 -3.81
N SER A 33 -3.92 -0.31 -4.16
CA SER A 33 -3.27 -0.10 -5.46
C SER A 33 -3.94 -0.88 -6.59
N GLY A 34 -4.77 -1.86 -6.25
CA GLY A 34 -5.35 -2.77 -7.23
C GLY A 34 -4.41 -3.88 -7.66
N LYS A 35 -3.21 -3.90 -7.13
CA LYS A 35 -2.19 -4.92 -7.42
C LYS A 35 -1.70 -5.52 -6.12
N HIS A 36 -1.53 -6.83 -6.09
CA HIS A 36 -1.01 -7.51 -4.91
C HIS A 36 0.35 -8.13 -5.23
N VAL A 37 1.22 -8.14 -4.25
CA VAL A 37 2.56 -8.73 -4.38
C VAL A 37 2.90 -9.48 -3.10
N PRO A 38 3.82 -10.48 -3.18
CA PRO A 38 4.32 -11.12 -1.97
C PRO A 38 5.07 -10.14 -1.08
N VAL A 39 4.94 -10.30 0.22
CA VAL A 39 5.69 -9.48 1.18
C VAL A 39 7.20 -9.62 0.95
N LYS A 40 7.66 -10.81 0.59
CA LYS A 40 9.07 -11.04 0.24
C LYS A 40 9.57 -10.11 -0.87
N PHE A 41 8.72 -9.86 -1.87
CA PHE A 41 9.06 -8.94 -2.96
C PHE A 41 9.31 -7.53 -2.44
N ILE A 42 8.44 -7.05 -1.55
CA ILE A 42 8.59 -5.71 -0.95
C ILE A 42 9.88 -5.61 -0.13
N ILE A 43 10.15 -6.62 0.70
CA ILE A 43 11.36 -6.64 1.53
C ILE A 43 12.61 -6.59 0.67
N ASN A 44 12.65 -7.39 -0.40
CA ASN A 44 13.77 -7.38 -1.34
C ASN A 44 13.93 -6.03 -2.06
N LYS A 45 12.81 -5.42 -2.48
CA LYS A 45 12.83 -4.10 -3.12
C LYS A 45 13.37 -3.03 -2.18
N ILE A 46 12.93 -3.02 -0.94
CA ILE A 46 13.42 -2.07 0.06
C ILE A 46 14.92 -2.25 0.27
N SER A 47 15.37 -3.50 0.43
CA SER A 47 16.79 -3.80 0.59
C SER A 47 17.63 -3.31 -0.60
N GLN A 48 17.13 -3.50 -1.81
CA GLN A 48 17.81 -3.03 -3.03
C GLN A 48 17.91 -1.50 -3.07
N ILE A 49 16.82 -0.80 -2.71
CA ILE A 49 16.78 0.67 -2.75
C ILE A 49 17.71 1.27 -1.69
N ILE A 50 17.66 0.72 -0.48
CA ILE A 50 18.49 1.20 0.64
C ILE A 50 19.93 0.76 0.48
N LYS A 51 20.17 -0.37 -0.20
CA LYS A 51 21.48 -1.01 -0.34
C LYS A 51 22.09 -1.44 1.00
N LYS A 52 21.22 -1.71 1.97
CA LYS A 52 21.61 -2.14 3.32
C LYS A 52 20.64 -3.21 3.79
N GLY A 53 21.08 -3.98 4.77
CA GLY A 53 20.26 -4.98 5.43
C GLY A 53 20.22 -6.30 4.70
N LYS A 54 20.00 -7.35 5.45
CA LYS A 54 19.80 -8.69 4.93
C LYS A 54 18.46 -9.18 5.40
N PRO A 55 17.47 -9.31 4.49
CA PRO A 55 16.16 -9.77 4.91
C PRO A 55 16.24 -11.20 5.45
N LYS A 56 15.51 -11.44 6.53
CA LYS A 56 15.41 -12.77 7.14
C LYS A 56 13.99 -13.27 7.00
N PHE A 57 13.79 -14.16 6.06
CA PHE A 57 12.48 -14.73 5.77
C PHE A 57 12.17 -15.89 6.69
N ASN A 58 10.90 -16.07 7.02
CA ASN A 58 10.38 -17.20 7.80
C ASN A 58 10.93 -17.30 9.23
N LYS A 59 11.48 -16.22 9.79
CA LYS A 59 11.97 -16.21 11.17
C LYS A 59 10.86 -16.11 12.20
N ILE A 60 9.76 -15.46 11.85
CA ILE A 60 8.59 -15.33 12.72
C ILE A 60 7.49 -16.21 12.15
N PRO A 61 7.03 -17.23 12.88
CA PRO A 61 5.96 -18.08 12.38
C PRO A 61 4.67 -17.29 12.19
N PHE A 62 3.84 -17.75 11.26
CA PHE A 62 2.53 -17.14 11.06
C PHE A 62 1.69 -17.25 12.32
N ARG A 63 0.92 -16.20 12.61
CA ARG A 63 -0.08 -16.25 13.68
C ARG A 63 -1.19 -17.20 13.24
N LYS A 64 -1.81 -17.89 14.22
CA LYS A 64 -2.88 -18.87 13.93
C LYS A 64 -4.04 -18.28 13.10
N LYS A 65 -4.31 -16.98 13.26
CA LYS A 65 -5.40 -16.29 12.56
C LYS A 65 -4.91 -15.38 11.43
N GLU A 66 -3.64 -15.48 11.05
CA GLU A 66 -3.10 -14.62 10.00
C GLU A 66 -3.59 -15.09 8.63
N ILE A 67 -4.08 -14.13 7.86
CA ILE A 67 -4.55 -14.40 6.49
C ILE A 67 -3.34 -14.33 5.57
N ILE A 68 -3.07 -15.43 4.85
CA ILE A 68 -1.93 -15.52 3.94
C ILE A 68 -2.09 -14.54 2.78
N ASN A 69 -3.27 -14.50 2.18
CA ASN A 69 -3.59 -13.63 1.06
C ASN A 69 -4.65 -12.61 1.49
N LEU A 70 -4.25 -11.35 1.61
CA LEU A 70 -5.17 -10.29 1.98
C LEU A 70 -4.90 -9.07 1.10
N TYR A 71 -5.83 -8.80 0.21
CA TYR A 71 -5.77 -7.62 -0.65
C TYR A 71 -7.19 -7.23 -1.07
N PRO A 72 -7.47 -5.93 -1.20
CA PRO A 72 -8.81 -5.46 -1.54
C PRO A 72 -9.08 -5.50 -3.04
N SER A 73 -10.37 -5.51 -3.38
CA SER A 73 -10.78 -5.14 -4.73
C SER A 73 -11.12 -3.65 -4.74
N ILE A 74 -10.55 -2.91 -5.67
CA ILE A 74 -10.79 -1.47 -5.79
C ILE A 74 -11.79 -1.14 -6.89
N LYS A 75 -12.48 -2.14 -7.43
CA LYS A 75 -13.44 -1.93 -8.52
C LYS A 75 -14.54 -0.95 -8.15
N LYS A 76 -15.07 -1.04 -6.93
CA LYS A 76 -16.16 -0.19 -6.49
C LYS A 76 -15.77 1.29 -6.43
N ILE A 77 -14.66 1.61 -5.79
CA ILE A 77 -14.23 3.01 -5.66
C ILE A 77 -13.87 3.62 -7.02
N CYS A 78 -13.25 2.82 -7.90
CA CYS A 78 -12.96 3.28 -9.26
C CYS A 78 -14.25 3.59 -10.04
N ARG A 79 -15.23 2.69 -9.96
CA ARG A 79 -16.49 2.85 -10.69
C ARG A 79 -17.35 3.98 -10.14
N VAL A 80 -17.52 4.05 -8.82
CA VAL A 80 -18.46 5.00 -8.20
C VAL A 80 -17.85 6.39 -8.08
N LEU A 81 -16.61 6.52 -7.68
CA LEU A 81 -15.97 7.81 -7.39
C LEU A 81 -14.98 8.25 -8.44
N GLY A 82 -14.65 7.40 -9.41
CA GLY A 82 -13.63 7.73 -10.40
C GLY A 82 -12.21 7.82 -9.84
N TRP A 83 -11.99 7.29 -8.62
CA TRP A 83 -10.67 7.30 -8.01
C TRP A 83 -9.78 6.24 -8.65
N LYS A 84 -8.50 6.56 -8.84
CA LYS A 84 -7.49 5.61 -9.31
C LYS A 84 -6.18 5.87 -8.57
N PRO A 85 -5.42 4.81 -8.21
CA PRO A 85 -4.08 5.01 -7.68
C PRO A 85 -3.18 5.60 -8.77
N LYS A 86 -2.38 6.60 -8.41
CA LYS A 86 -1.52 7.32 -9.36
C LYS A 86 -0.05 6.98 -9.20
N THR A 87 0.33 6.34 -8.11
CA THR A 87 1.72 6.05 -7.78
C THR A 87 1.95 4.56 -7.89
N ASN A 88 2.91 4.14 -8.74
CA ASN A 88 3.24 2.73 -8.82
C ASN A 88 4.09 2.30 -7.60
N LEU A 89 4.26 0.99 -7.42
CA LEU A 89 4.93 0.44 -6.24
C LEU A 89 6.35 0.97 -6.09
N ASN A 90 7.14 0.96 -7.15
CA ASN A 90 8.52 1.42 -7.09
C ASN A 90 8.62 2.89 -6.72
N GLN A 91 7.82 3.74 -7.35
CA GLN A 91 7.77 5.17 -7.04
C GLN A 91 7.36 5.41 -5.58
N GLY A 92 6.34 4.71 -5.11
CA GLY A 92 5.86 4.82 -3.73
C GLY A 92 6.91 4.40 -2.72
N LEU A 93 7.62 3.30 -2.98
CA LEU A 93 8.69 2.85 -2.10
C LEU A 93 9.84 3.85 -2.03
N VAL A 94 10.28 4.38 -3.18
CA VAL A 94 11.35 5.37 -3.22
C VAL A 94 10.96 6.63 -2.45
N LYS A 95 9.76 7.14 -2.64
CA LYS A 95 9.27 8.33 -1.92
C LYS A 95 9.19 8.08 -0.42
N THR A 96 8.69 6.92 -0.03
CA THR A 96 8.56 6.54 1.39
C THR A 96 9.93 6.43 2.05
N ILE A 97 10.87 5.78 1.40
CA ILE A 97 12.23 5.62 1.92
C ILE A 97 12.90 6.98 2.06
N ASN A 98 12.78 7.85 1.06
CA ASN A 98 13.36 9.18 1.11
C ASN A 98 12.77 10.03 2.25
N TYR A 99 11.48 9.90 2.50
CA TYR A 99 10.84 10.56 3.63
C TYR A 99 11.45 10.12 4.96
N TYR A 100 11.61 8.83 5.17
CA TYR A 100 12.19 8.31 6.41
C TYR A 100 13.66 8.66 6.56
N LYS A 101 14.42 8.71 5.49
CA LYS A 101 15.80 9.20 5.52
C LYS A 101 15.89 10.64 5.99
N THR A 102 14.97 11.48 5.54
CA THR A 102 14.89 12.89 5.94
C THR A 102 14.63 13.02 7.44
N ILE A 103 13.69 12.21 7.98
CA ILE A 103 13.39 12.22 9.41
C ILE A 103 14.60 11.77 10.24
N ARG A 104 15.31 10.73 9.79
CA ARG A 104 16.46 10.19 10.55
C ARG A 104 17.63 11.17 10.64
N LYS A 105 17.74 12.11 9.71
CA LYS A 105 18.80 13.13 9.72
C LYS A 105 18.52 14.28 10.70
N LYS A 106 17.36 14.29 11.28
CA LYS A 106 16.99 15.26 12.34
C LYS A 106 17.25 14.65 13.73
#